data_e0e0b02c9293dd883da54210e70d3254
#
_entry.id   e0e0b02c9293dd883da54210e70d3254
#
_cell.length_a   1.000
_cell.length_b   1.000
_cell.length_c   1.000
_cell.angle_alpha   90.00
_cell.angle_beta   90.00
_cell.angle_gamma   90.00
#
_symmetry.space_group_name_H-M   'P 1'
#
loop_
_entity.id
_entity.type
_entity.pdbx_description
1 polymer ?
#
loop_
_entity_poly.entity_id
_entity_poly.type
_entity_poly.pdbx_seq_one_letter_code
_entity_poly.pdbx_strand_id
1 'polypeptide(L)'
;MKPKNIIILGALAVASLTTVTSCNDFEDINKDPNKADLEQVEPEWFLNGSIGDAQMNPEIAERIFILYWKRAARFDRGSGFAIGTDNDDYNRLYLTSNSYGVGWLNKANQAIEVGEEKIKLDVDNAYPYYRNIPNMARIWRAYLNSELSDNFGPIPALSAFTGVPGEYNKVEDIYTYILKELKEAVASLDESIDMSAMSKYDPFFGGDIKKWKKYGNSLRMRLAMRLTAVNPSLAQAEFEDAAKGEFIASMDDIAQVAEKDGWDPYTGVMTRTWNNQ
;
A
#
# COMPACT_ATOMS: atom_id res chain seq x y z
N MET A 1 14.14 -49.42 50.84
CA MET A 1 14.84 -49.11 49.53
C MET A 1 16.32 -49.09 49.82
N LYS A 2 17.13 -49.71 48.96
CA LYS A 2 18.63 -49.73 49.16
C LYS A 2 19.17 -48.34 48.87
N PRO A 3 20.13 -47.78 49.59
CA PRO A 3 20.59 -46.37 49.43
C PRO A 3 21.04 -46.01 47.98
N LYS A 4 21.55 -47.02 47.24
CA LYS A 4 21.87 -46.85 45.81
C LYS A 4 20.70 -46.42 44.92
N ASN A 5 19.47 -46.85 45.23
CA ASN A 5 18.28 -46.51 44.43
C ASN A 5 17.80 -45.08 44.69
N ILE A 6 18.08 -44.54 45.89
CA ILE A 6 17.74 -43.14 46.21
C ILE A 6 18.66 -42.16 45.49
N ILE A 7 19.95 -42.51 45.36
CA ILE A 7 20.94 -41.70 44.64
C ILE A 7 20.65 -41.67 43.14
N ILE A 8 20.23 -42.80 42.56
CA ILE A 8 19.85 -42.86 41.11
C ILE A 8 18.56 -42.05 40.84
N LEU A 9 17.54 -42.14 41.74
CA LEU A 9 16.34 -41.34 41.59
C LEU A 9 16.63 -39.82 41.76
N GLY A 10 17.51 -39.43 42.65
CA GLY A 10 17.94 -38.04 42.80
C GLY A 10 18.69 -37.50 41.60
N ALA A 11 19.58 -38.30 41.01
CA ALA A 11 20.33 -37.94 39.81
C ALA A 11 19.42 -37.79 38.57
N LEU A 12 18.40 -38.66 38.41
CA LEU A 12 17.41 -38.54 37.33
C LEU A 12 16.50 -37.30 37.52
N ALA A 13 16.12 -36.95 38.75
CA ALA A 13 15.31 -35.78 39.02
C ALA A 13 16.07 -34.48 38.76
N VAL A 14 17.37 -34.40 39.03
CA VAL A 14 18.22 -33.24 38.72
C VAL A 14 18.48 -33.14 37.20
N ALA A 15 18.67 -34.23 36.48
CA ALA A 15 18.85 -34.24 35.04
C ALA A 15 17.58 -33.80 34.28
N SER A 16 16.39 -34.09 34.81
CA SER A 16 15.13 -33.65 34.20
C SER A 16 14.80 -32.15 34.44
N LEU A 17 15.38 -31.52 35.45
CA LEU A 17 15.23 -30.11 35.76
C LEU A 17 16.13 -29.19 34.90
N THR A 18 17.20 -29.71 34.34
CA THR A 18 18.14 -28.94 33.49
C THR A 18 17.72 -28.91 32.00
N THR A 19 16.75 -29.69 31.58
CA THR A 19 16.30 -29.74 30.18
C THR A 19 15.19 -28.74 29.83
N VAL A 20 14.69 -28.01 30.83
CA VAL A 20 13.57 -27.01 30.57
C VAL A 20 14.09 -25.61 30.28
N THR A 21 15.38 -25.34 30.34
CA THR A 21 15.94 -24.01 30.05
C THR A 21 16.40 -23.83 28.61
N SER A 22 16.20 -24.84 27.76
CA SER A 22 16.65 -24.82 26.35
C SER A 22 15.69 -24.12 25.35
N CYS A 23 14.57 -23.60 25.80
CA CYS A 23 13.58 -23.03 24.88
C CYS A 23 13.44 -21.48 24.92
N ASN A 24 14.25 -20.78 25.72
CA ASN A 24 14.13 -19.33 25.80
C ASN A 24 14.80 -18.63 24.60
N ASP A 25 15.66 -19.28 23.86
CA ASP A 25 16.32 -18.66 22.70
C ASP A 25 15.63 -18.97 21.36
N PHE A 26 14.49 -19.68 21.39
CA PHE A 26 13.81 -20.10 20.16
C PHE A 26 13.28 -18.91 19.35
N GLU A 27 12.86 -17.85 20.00
CA GLU A 27 12.44 -16.61 19.35
C GLU A 27 13.63 -15.87 18.72
N ASP A 28 14.79 -15.87 19.37
CA ASP A 28 16.00 -15.22 18.85
C ASP A 28 16.65 -16.03 17.71
N ILE A 29 16.60 -17.36 17.78
CA ILE A 29 17.13 -18.26 16.73
C ILE A 29 16.24 -18.20 15.46
N ASN A 30 14.94 -17.95 15.60
CA ASN A 30 13.99 -17.86 14.49
C ASN A 30 13.85 -16.46 13.91
N LYS A 31 14.58 -15.47 14.42
CA LYS A 31 14.63 -14.16 13.74
C LYS A 31 15.35 -14.31 12.41
N ASP A 32 14.65 -14.05 11.33
CA ASP A 32 15.26 -14.01 10.00
C ASP A 32 16.26 -12.84 9.96
N PRO A 33 17.59 -13.09 9.84
CA PRO A 33 18.58 -12.02 9.85
C PRO A 33 18.48 -11.07 8.64
N ASN A 34 17.69 -11.44 7.62
CA ASN A 34 17.41 -10.62 6.44
C ASN A 34 16.10 -9.85 6.55
N LYS A 35 15.32 -10.07 7.60
CA LYS A 35 14.08 -9.35 7.83
C LYS A 35 14.37 -8.13 8.72
N ALA A 36 14.08 -6.95 8.20
CA ALA A 36 14.22 -5.72 8.98
C ALA A 36 13.26 -5.74 10.19
N ASP A 37 13.78 -5.47 11.37
CA ASP A 37 12.96 -5.29 12.57
C ASP A 37 12.19 -3.98 12.52
N LEU A 38 11.09 -3.89 13.28
CA LEU A 38 10.26 -2.69 13.35
C LEU A 38 11.04 -1.42 13.75
N GLU A 39 12.11 -1.59 14.52
CA GLU A 39 13.00 -0.48 14.91
C GLU A 39 13.83 0.07 13.75
N GLN A 40 14.04 -0.72 12.72
CA GLN A 40 14.89 -0.40 11.55
C GLN A 40 14.11 0.19 10.39
N VAL A 41 12.79 0.23 10.47
CA VAL A 41 11.92 0.68 9.39
C VAL A 41 11.03 1.84 9.83
N GLU A 42 10.71 2.71 8.88
CA GLU A 42 9.86 3.87 9.12
C GLU A 42 8.66 3.85 8.14
N PRO A 43 7.45 4.17 8.61
CA PRO A 43 6.23 4.06 7.80
C PRO A 43 6.24 5.01 6.59
N GLU A 44 6.90 6.16 6.69
CA GLU A 44 7.05 7.12 5.60
C GLU A 44 7.85 6.55 4.42
N TRP A 45 8.79 5.63 4.65
CA TRP A 45 9.55 4.99 3.58
C TRP A 45 8.66 4.13 2.69
N PHE A 46 7.72 3.43 3.29
CA PHE A 46 6.78 2.59 2.57
C PHE A 46 5.75 3.43 1.80
N LEU A 47 5.26 4.51 2.39
CA LEU A 47 4.34 5.42 1.70
C LEU A 47 5.03 6.08 0.50
N ASN A 48 6.22 6.64 0.69
CA ASN A 48 7.03 7.22 -0.38
C ASN A 48 7.33 6.20 -1.47
N GLY A 49 7.75 4.99 -1.08
CA GLY A 49 8.04 3.91 -2.02
C GLY A 49 6.81 3.46 -2.81
N SER A 50 5.63 3.39 -2.16
CA SER A 50 4.38 3.05 -2.85
C SER A 50 3.98 4.09 -3.89
N ILE A 51 4.01 5.36 -3.52
CA ILE A 51 3.68 6.47 -4.43
C ILE A 51 4.73 6.60 -5.53
N GLY A 52 6.02 6.55 -5.18
CA GLY A 52 7.12 6.72 -6.12
C GLY A 52 7.18 5.62 -7.18
N ASP A 53 6.99 4.37 -6.78
CA ASP A 53 7.03 3.24 -7.71
C ASP A 53 5.78 3.17 -8.61
N ALA A 54 4.64 3.71 -8.14
CA ALA A 54 3.42 3.80 -8.95
C ALA A 54 3.53 4.87 -10.05
N GLN A 55 4.57 5.69 -10.04
CA GLN A 55 4.81 6.61 -11.14
C GLN A 55 5.38 5.87 -12.35
N MET A 56 5.05 6.37 -13.53
CA MET A 56 5.46 5.72 -14.76
C MET A 56 6.93 5.90 -15.04
N ASN A 57 7.72 4.87 -14.77
CA ASN A 57 9.01 4.74 -15.43
C ASN A 57 8.80 4.22 -16.87
N PRO A 58 9.85 4.27 -17.74
CA PRO A 58 9.73 3.84 -19.14
C PRO A 58 9.22 2.40 -19.33
N GLU A 59 9.59 1.49 -18.45
CA GLU A 59 9.15 0.08 -18.53
C GLU A 59 7.69 -0.11 -18.12
N ILE A 60 7.24 0.61 -17.10
CA ILE A 60 5.84 0.61 -16.66
C ILE A 60 4.96 1.27 -17.73
N ALA A 61 5.40 2.40 -18.29
CA ALA A 61 4.69 3.08 -19.37
C ALA A 61 4.56 2.16 -20.61
N GLU A 62 5.61 1.45 -20.98
CA GLU A 62 5.56 0.48 -22.08
C GLU A 62 4.56 -0.63 -21.80
N ARG A 63 4.62 -1.26 -20.64
CA ARG A 63 3.75 -2.40 -20.28
C ARG A 63 2.30 -2.00 -20.17
N ILE A 64 2.02 -0.90 -19.47
CA ILE A 64 0.65 -0.46 -19.20
C ILE A 64 0.03 0.21 -20.43
N PHE A 65 0.67 1.23 -21.01
CA PHE A 65 0.04 1.99 -22.09
C PHE A 65 0.21 1.35 -23.44
N ILE A 66 1.43 0.96 -23.81
CA ILE A 66 1.71 0.49 -25.16
C ILE A 66 1.24 -0.95 -25.34
N LEU A 67 1.58 -1.82 -24.41
CA LEU A 67 1.28 -3.25 -24.56
C LEU A 67 -0.13 -3.63 -24.12
N TYR A 68 -0.72 -2.92 -23.17
CA TYR A 68 -2.04 -3.25 -22.64
C TYR A 68 -3.13 -2.29 -23.14
N TRP A 69 -3.13 -1.03 -22.68
CA TRP A 69 -4.24 -0.10 -22.95
C TRP A 69 -4.39 0.29 -24.41
N LYS A 70 -3.29 0.52 -25.13
CA LYS A 70 -3.34 0.86 -26.54
C LYS A 70 -4.01 -0.24 -27.37
N ARG A 71 -3.77 -1.49 -27.00
CA ARG A 71 -4.39 -2.65 -27.66
C ARG A 71 -5.82 -2.91 -27.19
N ALA A 72 -6.08 -2.81 -25.89
CA ALA A 72 -7.45 -2.91 -25.35
C ALA A 72 -8.36 -1.86 -26.01
N ALA A 73 -7.85 -0.65 -26.23
CA ALA A 73 -8.55 0.42 -26.93
C ALA A 73 -8.56 0.26 -28.47
N ARG A 74 -7.95 -0.79 -29.02
CA ARG A 74 -7.87 -1.09 -30.46
C ARG A 74 -7.18 -0.01 -31.31
N PHE A 75 -6.27 0.76 -30.72
CA PHE A 75 -5.43 1.71 -31.47
C PHE A 75 -4.31 1.04 -32.24
N ASP A 76 -3.98 -0.20 -31.91
CA ASP A 76 -2.89 -0.94 -32.52
C ASP A 76 -3.27 -2.40 -32.74
N ARG A 77 -2.68 -2.99 -33.79
CA ARG A 77 -2.87 -4.37 -34.22
C ARG A 77 -1.60 -5.21 -34.04
N GLY A 78 -0.76 -4.85 -33.09
CA GLY A 78 0.53 -5.46 -32.89
C GLY A 78 0.51 -6.98 -32.76
N SER A 79 1.48 -7.64 -33.35
CA SER A 79 1.74 -9.07 -33.18
C SER A 79 2.81 -9.28 -32.10
N GLY A 80 2.63 -10.26 -31.24
CA GLY A 80 3.74 -10.95 -30.58
C GLY A 80 4.01 -10.62 -29.12
N PHE A 81 3.67 -9.49 -28.57
CA PHE A 81 3.82 -9.24 -27.12
C PHE A 81 2.48 -8.98 -26.46
N ALA A 82 2.27 -9.68 -25.37
CA ALA A 82 1.21 -9.51 -24.37
C ALA A 82 -0.06 -8.83 -24.86
N ILE A 83 -0.91 -9.61 -25.34
CA ILE A 83 -2.23 -9.20 -25.69
C ILE A 83 -3.08 -9.49 -24.46
N GLY A 84 -3.27 -8.52 -23.62
CA GLY A 84 -4.37 -8.35 -22.68
C GLY A 84 -4.86 -9.49 -21.81
N THR A 85 -4.72 -10.72 -22.22
CA THR A 85 -5.23 -11.90 -21.52
C THR A 85 -4.24 -12.54 -20.56
N ASP A 86 -2.94 -12.30 -20.74
CA ASP A 86 -1.89 -12.89 -19.90
C ASP A 86 -1.04 -11.84 -19.20
N ASN A 87 -1.58 -10.64 -18.97
CA ASN A 87 -0.80 -9.55 -18.39
C ASN A 87 -0.77 -9.62 -16.86
N ASP A 88 -0.27 -10.73 -16.33
CA ASP A 88 0.07 -10.88 -14.92
C ASP A 88 1.03 -9.78 -14.43
N ASP A 89 1.84 -9.23 -15.32
CA ASP A 89 2.79 -8.17 -14.98
C ASP A 89 2.08 -6.90 -14.49
N TYR A 90 0.95 -6.53 -15.11
CA TYR A 90 0.18 -5.37 -14.68
C TYR A 90 -0.38 -5.56 -13.26
N ASN A 91 -0.95 -6.74 -13.00
CA ASN A 91 -1.47 -7.11 -11.68
C ASN A 91 -0.36 -7.21 -10.62
N ARG A 92 0.81 -7.74 -10.99
CA ARG A 92 1.98 -7.84 -10.11
C ARG A 92 2.50 -6.50 -9.62
N LEU A 93 2.38 -5.43 -10.39
CA LEU A 93 2.78 -4.09 -9.96
C LEU A 93 2.03 -3.64 -8.71
N TYR A 94 0.76 -4.03 -8.59
CA TYR A 94 -0.06 -3.69 -7.42
C TYR A 94 0.19 -4.63 -6.23
N LEU A 95 0.28 -5.92 -6.45
CA LEU A 95 0.08 -6.92 -5.41
C LEU A 95 1.38 -7.50 -4.85
N THR A 96 2.34 -7.83 -5.69
CA THR A 96 3.46 -8.68 -5.27
C THR A 96 4.83 -8.10 -5.59
N SER A 97 5.85 -8.72 -5.02
CA SER A 97 7.24 -8.53 -5.44
C SER A 97 7.44 -9.09 -6.85
N ASN A 98 8.04 -8.30 -7.71
CA ASN A 98 8.45 -8.67 -9.06
C ASN A 98 9.85 -8.13 -9.35
N SER A 99 10.28 -8.20 -10.61
CA SER A 99 11.59 -7.66 -11.04
C SER A 99 11.76 -6.16 -10.80
N TYR A 100 10.67 -5.45 -10.49
CA TYR A 100 10.60 -4.01 -10.23
C TYR A 100 10.46 -3.66 -8.75
N GLY A 101 10.49 -4.64 -7.87
CA GLY A 101 10.40 -4.48 -6.42
C GLY A 101 9.11 -5.02 -5.81
N VAL A 102 8.81 -4.57 -4.59
CA VAL A 102 7.59 -4.95 -3.86
C VAL A 102 6.41 -4.18 -4.42
N GLY A 103 5.26 -4.84 -4.58
CA GLY A 103 4.04 -4.24 -5.13
C GLY A 103 3.57 -2.99 -4.38
N TRP A 104 2.98 -2.06 -5.12
CA TRP A 104 2.57 -0.74 -4.60
C TRP A 104 1.55 -0.85 -3.48
N LEU A 105 0.58 -1.74 -3.65
CA LEU A 105 -0.47 -1.99 -2.65
C LEU A 105 0.10 -2.61 -1.37
N ASN A 106 1.07 -3.53 -1.50
CA ASN A 106 1.77 -4.09 -0.35
C ASN A 106 2.53 -3.03 0.43
N LYS A 107 3.26 -2.13 -0.25
CA LYS A 107 3.95 -1.00 0.41
C LYS A 107 2.97 -0.07 1.11
N ALA A 108 1.85 0.27 0.47
CA ALA A 108 0.82 1.08 1.11
C ALA A 108 0.27 0.41 2.39
N ASN A 109 0.08 -0.91 2.37
CA ASN A 109 -0.33 -1.67 3.53
C ASN A 109 0.75 -1.69 4.62
N GLN A 110 2.02 -1.89 4.25
CA GLN A 110 3.14 -1.81 5.20
C GLN A 110 3.26 -0.42 5.85
N ALA A 111 2.98 0.67 5.11
CA ALA A 111 2.94 2.01 5.70
C ALA A 111 1.87 2.14 6.79
N ILE A 112 0.72 1.48 6.62
CA ILE A 112 -0.34 1.43 7.63
C ILE A 112 0.10 0.60 8.82
N GLU A 113 0.50 -0.65 8.61
CA GLU A 113 0.86 -1.59 9.69
C GLU A 113 2.03 -1.07 10.53
N VAL A 114 3.13 -0.68 9.89
CA VAL A 114 4.29 -0.12 10.58
C VAL A 114 3.94 1.18 11.31
N GLY A 115 3.15 2.05 10.67
CA GLY A 115 2.69 3.29 11.29
C GLY A 115 1.84 3.05 12.55
N GLU A 116 0.90 2.11 12.49
CA GLU A 116 0.06 1.75 13.65
C GLU A 116 0.89 1.15 14.79
N GLU A 117 1.90 0.32 14.49
CA GLU A 117 2.81 -0.22 15.51
C GLU A 117 3.72 0.87 16.09
N LYS A 118 4.28 1.76 15.28
CA LYS A 118 5.08 2.89 15.73
C LYS A 118 4.28 3.82 16.65
N ILE A 119 3.01 4.08 16.35
CA ILE A 119 2.11 4.86 17.22
C ILE A 119 1.95 4.20 18.61
N LYS A 120 1.80 2.87 18.65
CA LYS A 120 1.69 2.13 19.92
C LYS A 120 2.96 2.19 20.75
N LEU A 121 4.12 2.21 20.09
CA LEU A 121 5.42 2.27 20.75
C LEU A 121 5.81 3.70 21.18
N ASP A 122 5.25 4.72 20.55
CA ASP A 122 5.54 6.14 20.83
C ASP A 122 4.74 6.65 22.06
N VAL A 123 4.93 5.99 23.21
CA VAL A 123 4.23 6.31 24.46
C VAL A 123 4.46 7.75 24.94
N ASP A 124 5.63 8.31 24.67
CA ASP A 124 6.02 9.68 25.07
C ASP A 124 5.61 10.73 24.03
N ASN A 125 4.96 10.29 22.94
CA ASN A 125 4.57 11.14 21.80
C ASN A 125 5.74 11.96 21.23
N ALA A 126 6.91 11.31 21.10
CA ALA A 126 8.11 11.91 20.54
C ALA A 126 8.01 12.14 19.03
N TYR A 127 7.19 11.32 18.37
CA TYR A 127 6.99 11.34 16.92
C TYR A 127 5.50 11.48 16.55
N PRO A 128 4.84 12.59 16.89
CA PRO A 128 3.40 12.77 16.70
C PRO A 128 2.95 12.64 15.24
N TYR A 129 3.83 12.91 14.28
CA TYR A 129 3.55 12.81 12.85
C TYR A 129 3.20 11.38 12.39
N TYR A 130 3.61 10.34 13.12
CA TYR A 130 3.20 8.95 12.80
C TYR A 130 1.69 8.79 12.76
N ARG A 131 0.90 9.57 13.53
CA ARG A 131 -0.56 9.44 13.56
C ARG A 131 -1.24 9.75 12.24
N ASN A 132 -0.63 10.57 11.40
CA ASN A 132 -1.19 10.92 10.10
C ASN A 132 -0.79 9.92 9.00
N ILE A 133 0.38 9.27 9.10
CA ILE A 133 0.92 8.43 8.02
C ILE A 133 0.00 7.25 7.66
N PRO A 134 -0.54 6.46 8.61
CA PRO A 134 -1.49 5.40 8.27
C PRO A 134 -2.71 5.92 7.51
N ASN A 135 -3.21 7.10 7.86
CA ASN A 135 -4.39 7.68 7.21
C ASN A 135 -4.05 8.20 5.80
N MET A 136 -2.89 8.79 5.58
CA MET A 136 -2.38 9.12 4.25
C MET A 136 -2.24 7.85 3.39
N ALA A 137 -1.69 6.78 3.96
CA ALA A 137 -1.54 5.50 3.28
C ALA A 137 -2.89 4.81 2.99
N ARG A 138 -3.89 4.92 3.87
CA ARG A 138 -5.27 4.45 3.63
C ARG A 138 -5.92 5.16 2.43
N ILE A 139 -5.74 6.48 2.32
CA ILE A 139 -6.24 7.27 1.18
C ILE A 139 -5.57 6.78 -0.12
N TRP A 140 -4.25 6.60 -0.11
CA TRP A 140 -3.50 6.10 -1.26
C TRP A 140 -3.89 4.65 -1.62
N ARG A 141 -4.02 3.77 -0.63
CA ARG A 141 -4.48 2.38 -0.81
C ARG A 141 -5.89 2.31 -1.42
N ALA A 142 -6.78 3.21 -1.02
CA ALA A 142 -8.12 3.30 -1.61
C ALA A 142 -8.07 3.63 -3.11
N TYR A 143 -7.18 4.54 -3.52
CA TYR A 143 -6.92 4.82 -4.93
C TYR A 143 -6.42 3.58 -5.67
N LEU A 144 -5.38 2.90 -5.16
CA LEU A 144 -4.82 1.70 -5.77
C LEU A 144 -5.84 0.56 -5.90
N ASN A 145 -6.64 0.32 -4.87
CA ASN A 145 -7.71 -0.68 -4.91
C ASN A 145 -8.79 -0.33 -5.93
N SER A 146 -9.13 0.95 -6.08
CA SER A 146 -10.10 1.38 -7.08
C SER A 146 -9.60 1.14 -8.49
N GLU A 147 -8.35 1.47 -8.79
CA GLU A 147 -7.75 1.19 -10.10
C GLU A 147 -7.67 -0.30 -10.39
N LEU A 148 -7.22 -1.09 -9.41
CA LEU A 148 -7.09 -2.52 -9.58
C LEU A 148 -8.44 -3.18 -9.84
N SER A 149 -9.48 -2.81 -9.07
CA SER A 149 -10.83 -3.32 -9.25
C SER A 149 -11.48 -2.86 -10.56
N ASP A 150 -11.23 -1.62 -10.98
CA ASP A 150 -11.72 -1.10 -12.27
C ASP A 150 -11.14 -1.86 -13.47
N ASN A 151 -9.90 -2.32 -13.34
CA ASN A 151 -9.21 -3.03 -14.41
C ASN A 151 -9.52 -4.53 -14.44
N PHE A 152 -9.68 -5.16 -13.28
CA PHE A 152 -9.77 -6.62 -13.15
C PHE A 152 -11.09 -7.13 -12.55
N GLY A 153 -11.96 -6.23 -12.09
CA GLY A 153 -13.22 -6.60 -11.44
C GLY A 153 -13.02 -7.05 -9.98
N PRO A 154 -13.53 -8.23 -9.60
CA PRO A 154 -13.35 -8.78 -8.27
C PRO A 154 -11.87 -8.98 -7.91
N ILE A 155 -11.46 -8.49 -6.74
CA ILE A 155 -10.12 -8.64 -6.17
C ILE A 155 -10.22 -8.95 -4.66
N PRO A 156 -9.21 -9.51 -4.01
CA PRO A 156 -9.22 -9.78 -2.57
C PRO A 156 -8.88 -8.53 -1.74
N ALA A 157 -9.60 -7.40 -1.95
CA ALA A 157 -9.28 -6.12 -1.35
C ALA A 157 -9.43 -6.09 0.18
N LEU A 158 -10.42 -6.81 0.72
CA LEU A 158 -10.77 -6.77 2.15
C LEU A 158 -9.87 -7.68 2.99
N SER A 159 -9.27 -8.69 2.37
CA SER A 159 -8.43 -9.69 3.03
C SER A 159 -7.01 -9.72 2.50
N ALA A 160 -6.64 -8.75 1.68
CA ALA A 160 -5.27 -8.65 1.16
C ALA A 160 -4.27 -8.46 2.32
N PHE A 161 -3.12 -9.13 2.19
CA PHE A 161 -1.98 -9.02 3.13
C PHE A 161 -2.20 -9.56 4.54
N THR A 162 -3.25 -10.33 4.78
CA THR A 162 -3.51 -10.99 6.08
C THR A 162 -2.65 -12.24 6.33
N GLY A 163 -1.77 -12.60 5.38
CA GLY A 163 -0.94 -13.81 5.46
C GLY A 163 -1.65 -15.10 5.06
N VAL A 164 -2.94 -15.03 4.75
CA VAL A 164 -3.73 -16.14 4.21
C VAL A 164 -4.30 -15.78 2.85
N PRO A 165 -4.50 -16.75 1.94
CA PRO A 165 -5.17 -16.49 0.67
C PRO A 165 -6.55 -15.86 0.89
N GLY A 166 -6.75 -14.64 0.37
CA GLY A 166 -8.00 -13.93 0.46
C GLY A 166 -9.04 -14.42 -0.57
N GLU A 167 -10.30 -14.35 -0.20
CA GLU A 167 -11.38 -14.54 -1.16
C GLU A 167 -11.53 -13.30 -2.07
N TYR A 168 -11.93 -13.52 -3.31
CA TYR A 168 -12.26 -12.44 -4.22
C TYR A 168 -13.54 -11.75 -3.79
N ASN A 169 -13.45 -10.47 -3.48
CA ASN A 169 -14.59 -9.66 -3.08
C ASN A 169 -15.34 -9.16 -4.32
N LYS A 170 -16.65 -9.02 -4.23
CA LYS A 170 -17.44 -8.40 -5.30
C LYS A 170 -17.06 -6.92 -5.45
N VAL A 171 -17.15 -6.40 -6.66
CA VAL A 171 -16.87 -4.98 -6.94
C VAL A 171 -17.71 -4.04 -6.05
N GLU A 172 -18.97 -4.40 -5.76
CA GLU A 172 -19.85 -3.64 -4.86
C GLU A 172 -19.27 -3.56 -3.44
N ASP A 173 -18.77 -4.68 -2.91
CA ASP A 173 -18.18 -4.73 -1.57
C ASP A 173 -16.87 -3.94 -1.51
N ILE A 174 -16.07 -4.02 -2.59
CA ILE A 174 -14.82 -3.26 -2.72
C ILE A 174 -15.11 -1.76 -2.72
N TYR A 175 -16.08 -1.29 -3.52
CA TYR A 175 -16.43 0.13 -3.56
C TYR A 175 -16.98 0.63 -2.22
N THR A 176 -17.81 -0.16 -1.56
CA THR A 176 -18.30 0.14 -0.20
C THR A 176 -17.14 0.28 0.78
N TYR A 177 -16.18 -0.65 0.72
CA TYR A 177 -14.99 -0.64 1.55
C TYR A 177 -14.12 0.61 1.30
N ILE A 178 -13.76 0.91 0.04
CA ILE A 178 -12.88 2.04 -0.26
C ILE A 178 -13.52 3.40 0.03
N LEU A 179 -14.82 3.57 -0.15
CA LEU A 179 -15.54 4.79 0.22
C LEU A 179 -15.52 5.00 1.75
N LYS A 180 -15.74 3.93 2.52
CA LYS A 180 -15.62 3.95 3.97
C LYS A 180 -14.19 4.29 4.41
N GLU A 181 -13.18 3.64 3.84
CA GLU A 181 -11.76 3.92 4.13
C GLU A 181 -11.42 5.39 3.90
N LEU A 182 -11.83 5.96 2.77
CA LEU A 182 -11.60 7.36 2.46
C LEU A 182 -12.25 8.30 3.47
N LYS A 183 -13.52 8.02 3.83
CA LYS A 183 -14.26 8.81 4.81
C LYS A 183 -13.56 8.84 6.16
N GLU A 184 -13.20 7.66 6.68
CA GLU A 184 -12.59 7.51 7.98
C GLU A 184 -11.16 8.07 8.00
N ALA A 185 -10.35 7.80 6.97
CA ALA A 185 -8.99 8.29 6.90
C ALA A 185 -8.94 9.82 6.83
N VAL A 186 -9.78 10.45 6.00
CA VAL A 186 -9.86 11.92 5.93
C VAL A 186 -10.28 12.52 7.26
N ALA A 187 -11.27 11.91 7.94
CA ALA A 187 -11.72 12.38 9.26
C ALA A 187 -10.66 12.24 10.35
N SER A 188 -9.77 11.25 10.23
CA SER A 188 -8.72 10.95 11.21
C SER A 188 -7.42 11.75 10.99
N LEU A 189 -7.27 12.44 9.85
CA LEU A 189 -6.13 13.31 9.61
C LEU A 189 -6.18 14.55 10.51
N ASP A 190 -5.09 14.80 11.25
CA ASP A 190 -4.94 15.92 12.19
C ASP A 190 -4.00 16.99 11.64
N GLU A 191 -4.56 18.13 11.27
CA GLU A 191 -3.84 19.29 10.74
C GLU A 191 -2.99 20.03 11.78
N SER A 192 -3.22 19.78 13.07
CA SER A 192 -2.46 20.43 14.14
C SER A 192 -1.08 19.82 14.36
N ILE A 193 -0.83 18.64 13.79
CA ILE A 193 0.44 17.92 13.91
C ILE A 193 1.46 18.51 12.94
N ASP A 194 2.66 18.81 13.46
CA ASP A 194 3.80 19.19 12.61
C ASP A 194 4.26 18.00 11.76
N MET A 195 4.12 18.16 10.45
CA MET A 195 4.49 17.18 9.45
C MET A 195 5.80 17.49 8.72
N SER A 196 6.62 18.39 9.25
CA SER A 196 7.89 18.81 8.61
C SER A 196 8.84 17.62 8.34
N ALA A 197 8.80 16.58 9.18
CA ALA A 197 9.52 15.33 8.96
C ALA A 197 9.13 14.63 7.63
N MET A 198 7.89 14.82 7.18
CA MET A 198 7.37 14.23 5.94
C MET A 198 7.80 14.96 4.66
N SER A 199 8.41 16.14 4.75
CA SER A 199 8.74 16.97 3.58
C SER A 199 9.57 16.27 2.52
N LYS A 200 10.39 15.28 2.91
CA LYS A 200 11.23 14.48 2.01
C LYS A 200 10.58 13.15 1.56
N TYR A 201 9.56 12.72 2.27
CA TYR A 201 8.98 11.38 2.10
C TYR A 201 7.56 11.40 1.54
N ASP A 202 6.90 12.56 1.54
CA ASP A 202 5.62 12.73 0.86
C ASP A 202 5.82 13.41 -0.50
N PRO A 203 5.83 12.62 -1.59
CA PRO A 203 6.11 13.17 -2.92
C PRO A 203 4.96 13.97 -3.52
N PHE A 204 3.74 13.92 -2.93
CA PHE A 204 2.59 14.68 -3.40
C PHE A 204 2.54 16.07 -2.82
N PHE A 205 2.61 16.19 -1.49
CA PHE A 205 2.29 17.43 -0.80
C PHE A 205 3.31 17.83 0.26
N GLY A 206 4.41 17.09 0.41
CA GLY A 206 5.45 17.39 1.40
C GLY A 206 4.97 17.38 2.85
N GLY A 207 3.92 16.63 3.15
CA GLY A 207 3.32 16.55 4.48
C GLY A 207 2.15 17.53 4.73
N ASP A 208 1.68 18.25 3.72
CA ASP A 208 0.51 19.13 3.85
C ASP A 208 -0.77 18.32 4.04
N ILE A 209 -1.20 18.19 5.30
CA ILE A 209 -2.39 17.41 5.68
C ILE A 209 -3.68 17.98 5.11
N LYS A 210 -3.76 19.30 4.95
CA LYS A 210 -4.94 19.93 4.34
C LYS A 210 -5.09 19.49 2.88
N LYS A 211 -4.00 19.42 2.14
CA LYS A 211 -4.01 18.89 0.76
C LYS A 211 -4.35 17.41 0.69
N TRP A 212 -3.87 16.60 1.65
CA TRP A 212 -4.27 15.20 1.77
C TRP A 212 -5.77 15.04 2.02
N LYS A 213 -6.37 15.86 2.87
CA LYS A 213 -7.84 15.89 3.07
C LYS A 213 -8.58 16.25 1.80
N LYS A 214 -8.14 17.28 1.10
CA LYS A 214 -8.69 17.67 -0.20
C LYS A 214 -8.61 16.55 -1.22
N TYR A 215 -7.47 15.88 -1.30
CA TYR A 215 -7.27 14.73 -2.18
C TYR A 215 -8.22 13.58 -1.83
N GLY A 216 -8.29 13.19 -0.56
CA GLY A 216 -9.16 12.11 -0.09
C GLY A 216 -10.65 12.39 -0.36
N ASN A 217 -11.14 13.60 -0.09
CA ASN A 217 -12.51 14.00 -0.38
C ASN A 217 -12.79 14.00 -1.89
N SER A 218 -11.89 14.55 -2.70
CA SER A 218 -12.04 14.57 -4.15
C SER A 218 -12.05 13.18 -4.77
N LEU A 219 -11.19 12.29 -4.26
CA LEU A 219 -11.18 10.88 -4.66
C LEU A 219 -12.50 10.20 -4.30
N ARG A 220 -13.01 10.43 -3.07
CA ARG A 220 -14.30 9.90 -2.61
C ARG A 220 -15.44 10.37 -3.49
N MET A 221 -15.51 11.66 -3.81
CA MET A 221 -16.50 12.23 -4.74
C MET A 221 -16.42 11.60 -6.13
N ARG A 222 -15.21 11.45 -6.68
CA ARG A 222 -14.99 10.81 -7.98
C ARG A 222 -15.46 9.35 -7.99
N LEU A 223 -15.15 8.58 -6.96
CA LEU A 223 -15.56 7.19 -6.86
C LEU A 223 -17.08 7.05 -6.61
N ALA A 224 -17.68 7.93 -5.83
CA ALA A 224 -19.13 8.00 -5.66
C ALA A 224 -19.84 8.21 -6.99
N MET A 225 -19.36 9.12 -7.83
CA MET A 225 -19.94 9.38 -9.17
C MET A 225 -19.95 8.15 -10.08
N ARG A 226 -19.01 7.21 -9.91
CA ARG A 226 -18.99 5.96 -10.68
C ARG A 226 -20.16 5.03 -10.34
N LEU A 227 -20.78 5.22 -9.19
CA LEU A 227 -21.92 4.41 -8.72
C LEU A 227 -23.29 4.93 -9.19
N THR A 228 -23.34 6.05 -9.86
CA THR A 228 -24.62 6.72 -10.21
C THR A 228 -25.60 5.84 -10.99
N ALA A 229 -25.12 4.92 -11.81
CA ALA A 229 -25.96 4.01 -12.59
C ALA A 229 -26.36 2.74 -11.82
N VAL A 230 -25.54 2.29 -10.86
CA VAL A 230 -25.73 0.99 -10.17
C VAL A 230 -26.24 1.14 -8.74
N ASN A 231 -25.89 2.22 -8.07
CA ASN A 231 -26.37 2.55 -6.71
C ASN A 231 -26.46 4.07 -6.53
N PRO A 232 -27.47 4.74 -7.13
CA PRO A 232 -27.59 6.19 -7.10
C PRO A 232 -27.74 6.77 -5.70
N SER A 233 -28.37 6.04 -4.78
CA SER A 233 -28.57 6.52 -3.40
C SER A 233 -27.25 6.58 -2.64
N LEU A 234 -26.39 5.55 -2.76
CA LEU A 234 -25.05 5.54 -2.17
C LEU A 234 -24.17 6.61 -2.84
N ALA A 235 -24.25 6.71 -4.17
CA ALA A 235 -23.52 7.72 -4.94
C ALA A 235 -23.80 9.14 -4.44
N GLN A 236 -25.08 9.49 -4.28
CA GLN A 236 -25.50 10.79 -3.79
C GLN A 236 -25.04 11.02 -2.35
N ALA A 237 -25.28 10.07 -1.45
CA ALA A 237 -24.93 10.20 -0.04
C ALA A 237 -23.43 10.41 0.17
N GLU A 238 -22.60 9.62 -0.52
CA GLU A 238 -21.14 9.69 -0.40
C GLU A 238 -20.58 10.98 -1.03
N PHE A 239 -21.13 11.39 -2.18
CA PHE A 239 -20.72 12.62 -2.83
C PHE A 239 -21.05 13.85 -1.98
N GLU A 240 -22.31 13.98 -1.55
CA GLU A 240 -22.78 15.13 -0.76
C GLU A 240 -22.08 15.23 0.59
N ASP A 241 -21.78 14.09 1.21
CA ASP A 241 -21.05 14.07 2.47
C ASP A 241 -19.59 14.50 2.29
N ALA A 242 -18.90 14.01 1.26
CA ALA A 242 -17.53 14.42 0.95
C ALA A 242 -17.43 15.89 0.55
N ALA A 243 -18.44 16.43 -0.17
CA ALA A 243 -18.49 17.81 -0.60
C ALA A 243 -18.72 18.83 0.53
N LYS A 244 -19.07 18.39 1.76
CA LYS A 244 -19.09 19.26 2.94
C LYS A 244 -17.71 19.63 3.43
N GLY A 245 -16.70 18.81 3.13
CA GLY A 245 -15.31 19.08 3.44
C GLY A 245 -14.61 19.87 2.34
N GLU A 246 -13.34 20.18 2.57
CA GLU A 246 -12.51 20.76 1.53
C GLU A 246 -12.15 19.72 0.47
N PHE A 247 -12.11 20.13 -0.79
CA PHE A 247 -11.76 19.30 -1.94
C PHE A 247 -10.82 20.06 -2.89
N ILE A 248 -10.25 19.38 -3.88
CA ILE A 248 -9.38 19.99 -4.89
C ILE A 248 -10.21 20.98 -5.71
N ALA A 249 -9.85 22.25 -5.63
CA ALA A 249 -10.54 23.34 -6.32
C ALA A 249 -9.61 24.13 -7.27
N SER A 250 -8.30 23.92 -7.17
CA SER A 250 -7.30 24.61 -7.99
C SER A 250 -6.16 23.67 -8.39
N MET A 251 -5.35 24.10 -9.34
CA MET A 251 -4.14 23.39 -9.73
C MET A 251 -3.10 23.27 -8.62
N ASP A 252 -3.12 24.15 -7.65
CA ASP A 252 -2.20 24.13 -6.49
C ASP A 252 -2.54 23.00 -5.49
N ASP A 253 -3.73 22.42 -5.59
CA ASP A 253 -4.22 21.35 -4.71
C ASP A 253 -4.00 19.95 -5.28
N ILE A 254 -3.54 19.81 -6.54
CA ILE A 254 -3.43 18.50 -7.19
C ILE A 254 -2.31 17.65 -6.60
N ALA A 255 -2.55 16.34 -6.51
CA ALA A 255 -1.53 15.36 -6.20
C ALA A 255 -0.62 15.16 -7.43
N GLN A 256 0.59 15.65 -7.35
CA GLN A 256 1.56 15.56 -8.44
C GLN A 256 2.93 15.22 -7.87
N VAL A 257 3.57 14.22 -8.45
CA VAL A 257 4.98 13.91 -8.18
C VAL A 257 5.85 14.76 -9.10
N ALA A 258 6.82 15.43 -8.51
CA ALA A 258 7.79 16.19 -9.29
C ALA A 258 8.63 15.26 -10.16
N GLU A 259 8.87 15.68 -11.40
CA GLU A 259 9.75 14.97 -12.31
C GLU A 259 11.18 14.92 -11.73
N LYS A 260 11.81 13.74 -11.81
CA LYS A 260 13.20 13.57 -11.39
C LYS A 260 14.12 13.72 -12.59
N ASP A 261 15.25 14.36 -12.40
CA ASP A 261 16.30 14.50 -13.40
C ASP A 261 16.67 13.14 -14.00
N GLY A 262 16.70 13.07 -15.34
CA GLY A 262 17.00 11.85 -16.09
C GLY A 262 15.83 10.87 -16.20
N TRP A 263 14.64 11.24 -15.73
CA TRP A 263 13.45 10.42 -15.81
C TRP A 263 12.54 10.94 -16.93
N ASP A 264 12.69 10.35 -18.12
CA ASP A 264 11.85 10.64 -19.27
C ASP A 264 11.12 9.35 -19.67
N PRO A 265 9.87 9.17 -19.22
CA PRO A 265 9.12 7.95 -19.47
C PRO A 265 8.80 7.72 -20.95
N TYR A 266 8.77 8.76 -21.76
CA TYR A 266 8.37 8.66 -23.16
C TYR A 266 9.56 8.52 -24.11
N THR A 267 10.61 9.28 -23.92
CA THR A 267 11.82 9.18 -24.75
C THR A 267 12.55 7.85 -24.57
N GLY A 268 12.59 7.30 -23.39
CA GLY A 268 13.19 5.98 -23.13
C GLY A 268 12.51 4.87 -23.93
N VAL A 269 11.18 4.84 -23.96
CA VAL A 269 10.39 3.87 -24.72
C VAL A 269 10.53 4.10 -26.22
N MET A 270 10.43 5.34 -26.66
CA MET A 270 10.59 5.70 -28.09
C MET A 270 11.99 5.38 -28.61
N THR A 271 13.03 5.67 -27.85
CA THR A 271 14.42 5.39 -28.22
C THR A 271 14.70 3.91 -28.30
N ARG A 272 14.16 3.11 -27.37
CA ARG A 272 14.31 1.65 -27.39
C ARG A 272 13.63 1.03 -28.59
N THR A 273 12.45 1.49 -28.94
CA THR A 273 11.69 1.02 -30.11
C THR A 273 12.40 1.40 -31.42
N TRP A 274 12.97 2.60 -31.47
CA TRP A 274 13.68 3.09 -32.67
C TRP A 274 15.01 2.38 -32.91
N ASN A 275 15.77 2.07 -31.86
CA ASN A 275 17.06 1.41 -31.97
C ASN A 275 16.97 -0.10 -32.25
N ASN A 276 15.81 -0.70 -32.17
CA ASN A 276 15.56 -2.13 -32.44
C ASN A 276 14.93 -2.37 -33.83
N GLN A 277 14.84 -1.34 -34.69
CA GLN A 277 14.53 -1.44 -36.11
C GLN A 277 15.80 -1.34 -36.94
#